data_afb2e24dcb827dc5e0ae47eb94cdaaae
#
_entry.id   afb2e24dcb827dc5e0ae47eb94cdaaae
#
_cell.length_a   1.000
_cell.length_b   1.000
_cell.length_c   1.000
_cell.angle_alpha   90.00
_cell.angle_beta   90.00
_cell.angle_gamma   90.00
#
_symmetry.space_group_name_H-M   'P 1'
#
loop_
_entity.id
_entity.type
_entity.pdbx_description
1 polymer ?
#
loop_
_entity_poly.entity_id
_entity_poly.type
_entity_poly.pdbx_seq_one_letter_code
_entity_poly.pdbx_strand_id
1 'polypeptide(L)'
;QTPQTSLICLENTHNNWGGAVIPLETFQEMRKVADEYGLKIHLDGARIFNASLASGVPVKEYARYCDSVMFCLSKGLSSPVGSILVSDRAMIDYARRLRKVLGGGMRQAGVLAACGLISLTKMIDRLKEDHARARRLAEAIYDLPGITLNPAEVETNIIVFYFNHPKITIPELLNKLREKGILALGVFGGVRLVTHKDVDDEDVERAIKAFREILAS
;
A
#
# COMPACT_ATOMS: atom_id res chain seq x y z
N GLN A 1 -8.90 -18.02 -29.67
CA GLN A 1 -7.44 -17.82 -29.50
C GLN A 1 -7.23 -17.05 -28.20
N THR A 2 -6.49 -17.63 -27.26
CA THR A 2 -6.07 -16.95 -26.03
C THR A 2 -4.85 -16.08 -26.34
N PRO A 3 -4.75 -14.84 -25.80
CA PRO A 3 -3.55 -14.03 -25.93
C PRO A 3 -2.33 -14.77 -25.36
N GLN A 4 -1.18 -14.60 -25.99
CA GLN A 4 0.06 -15.13 -25.46
C GLN A 4 0.47 -14.30 -24.21
N THR A 5 0.70 -14.95 -23.09
CA THR A 5 1.25 -14.32 -21.88
C THR A 5 2.67 -13.84 -22.16
N SER A 6 3.00 -12.60 -21.80
CA SER A 6 4.33 -12.02 -21.99
C SER A 6 4.89 -11.35 -20.73
N LEU A 7 4.04 -11.13 -19.71
CA LEU A 7 4.39 -10.39 -18.50
C LEU A 7 3.72 -11.01 -17.28
N ILE A 8 4.48 -11.11 -16.20
CA ILE A 8 3.99 -11.38 -14.84
C ILE A 8 4.00 -10.04 -14.11
N CYS A 9 2.87 -9.68 -13.48
CA CYS A 9 2.76 -8.50 -12.64
C CYS A 9 2.60 -8.92 -11.18
N LEU A 10 3.47 -8.43 -10.31
CA LEU A 10 3.40 -8.61 -8.86
C LEU A 10 3.10 -7.27 -8.20
N GLU A 11 2.39 -7.27 -7.08
CA GLU A 11 2.13 -6.06 -6.29
C GLU A 11 2.64 -6.24 -4.85
N ASN A 12 3.54 -5.35 -4.38
CA ASN A 12 4.07 -5.41 -3.01
C ASN A 12 4.18 -3.98 -2.40
N THR A 13 3.54 -3.69 -1.27
CA THR A 13 2.57 -4.53 -0.55
C THR A 13 1.24 -4.63 -1.29
N HIS A 14 0.51 -5.74 -1.16
CA HIS A 14 -0.73 -5.97 -1.90
C HIS A 14 -1.89 -5.16 -1.30
N ASN A 15 -2.37 -4.15 -2.03
CA ASN A 15 -3.34 -3.17 -1.55
C ASN A 15 -4.68 -3.77 -1.11
N ASN A 16 -5.26 -4.63 -1.93
CA ASN A 16 -6.57 -5.22 -1.66
C ASN A 16 -6.53 -6.37 -0.65
N TRP A 17 -5.33 -6.82 -0.29
CA TRP A 17 -5.09 -7.84 0.72
C TRP A 17 -4.53 -7.24 2.02
N GLY A 18 -5.02 -6.06 2.41
CA GLY A 18 -4.67 -5.43 3.68
C GLY A 18 -3.22 -4.95 3.79
N GLY A 19 -2.55 -4.70 2.67
CA GLY A 19 -1.14 -4.30 2.68
C GLY A 19 -0.19 -5.45 3.02
N ALA A 20 -0.61 -6.70 2.78
CA ALA A 20 0.21 -7.90 2.98
C ALA A 20 1.51 -7.86 2.17
N VAL A 21 2.56 -8.41 2.75
CA VAL A 21 3.89 -8.48 2.15
C VAL A 21 4.05 -9.79 1.39
N ILE A 22 4.42 -9.71 0.12
CA ILE A 22 4.85 -10.89 -0.64
C ILE A 22 6.29 -11.24 -0.21
N PRO A 23 6.54 -12.45 0.30
CA PRO A 23 7.89 -12.88 0.70
C PRO A 23 8.88 -12.87 -0.47
N LEU A 24 10.17 -12.69 -0.17
CA LEU A 24 11.22 -12.67 -1.20
C LEU A 24 11.32 -14.00 -1.96
N GLU A 25 11.05 -15.11 -1.28
CA GLU A 25 11.05 -16.46 -1.84
C GLU A 25 10.05 -16.56 -3.00
N THR A 26 8.88 -15.91 -2.89
CA THR A 26 7.89 -15.89 -3.98
C THR A 26 8.43 -15.17 -5.21
N PHE A 27 9.21 -14.09 -5.05
CA PHE A 27 9.88 -13.43 -6.18
C PHE A 27 10.90 -14.33 -6.85
N GLN A 28 11.64 -15.11 -6.05
CA GLN A 28 12.63 -16.07 -6.56
C GLN A 28 11.95 -17.19 -7.38
N GLU A 29 10.83 -17.68 -6.90
CA GLU A 29 10.04 -18.73 -7.61
C GLU A 29 9.43 -18.16 -8.90
N MET A 30 8.82 -16.96 -8.84
CA MET A 30 8.27 -16.30 -10.02
C MET A 30 9.35 -16.00 -11.08
N ARG A 31 10.58 -15.66 -10.66
CA ARG A 31 11.68 -15.45 -11.59
C ARG A 31 12.05 -16.75 -12.32
N LYS A 32 12.09 -17.89 -11.63
CA LYS A 32 12.33 -19.19 -12.28
C LYS A 32 11.27 -19.49 -13.32
N VAL A 33 9.99 -19.31 -12.97
CA VAL A 33 8.87 -19.50 -13.91
C VAL A 33 9.00 -18.54 -15.10
N ALA A 34 9.29 -17.26 -14.84
CA ALA A 34 9.44 -16.29 -15.92
C ALA A 34 10.60 -16.63 -16.85
N ASP A 35 11.72 -17.11 -16.34
CA ASP A 35 12.88 -17.52 -17.16
C ASP A 35 12.55 -18.78 -18.00
N GLU A 36 11.84 -19.76 -17.43
CA GLU A 36 11.41 -20.98 -18.13
C GLU A 36 10.51 -20.64 -19.34
N TYR A 37 9.59 -19.68 -19.17
CA TYR A 37 8.62 -19.32 -20.23
C TYR A 37 9.00 -18.08 -21.04
N GLY A 38 10.18 -17.51 -20.84
CA GLY A 38 10.65 -16.30 -21.54
C GLY A 38 9.82 -15.06 -21.24
N LEU A 39 9.27 -14.96 -20.01
CA LEU A 39 8.42 -13.85 -19.56
C LEU A 39 9.22 -12.76 -18.88
N LYS A 40 8.63 -11.56 -18.83
CA LYS A 40 9.12 -10.44 -18.02
C LYS A 40 8.37 -10.35 -16.70
N ILE A 41 8.99 -9.75 -15.66
CA ILE A 41 8.35 -9.45 -14.39
C ILE A 41 8.31 -7.95 -14.18
N HIS A 42 7.11 -7.42 -13.96
CA HIS A 42 6.89 -6.05 -13.48
C HIS A 42 6.44 -6.07 -12.03
N LEU A 43 7.07 -5.27 -11.17
CA LEU A 43 6.65 -5.05 -9.81
C LEU A 43 5.93 -3.71 -9.67
N ASP A 44 4.63 -3.76 -9.38
CA ASP A 44 3.94 -2.64 -8.75
C ASP A 44 4.38 -2.56 -7.28
N GLY A 45 5.41 -1.79 -7.05
CA GLY A 45 5.98 -1.54 -5.73
C GLY A 45 5.43 -0.24 -5.13
N ALA A 46 4.17 0.12 -5.37
CA ALA A 46 3.59 1.38 -4.88
C ALA A 46 3.84 1.64 -3.39
N ARG A 47 4.00 0.55 -2.61
CA ARG A 47 4.37 0.57 -1.18
C ARG A 47 5.55 -0.34 -0.85
N ILE A 48 6.50 -0.50 -1.76
CA ILE A 48 7.63 -1.42 -1.58
C ILE A 48 8.49 -1.08 -0.34
N PHE A 49 8.55 0.20 0.06
CA PHE A 49 9.26 0.60 1.27
C PHE A 49 8.53 0.14 2.55
N ASN A 50 7.20 0.05 2.53
CA ASN A 50 6.44 -0.58 3.60
C ASN A 50 6.77 -2.08 3.67
N ALA A 51 6.78 -2.78 2.53
CA ALA A 51 7.17 -4.19 2.48
C ALA A 51 8.60 -4.41 3.00
N SER A 52 9.54 -3.58 2.58
CA SER A 52 10.94 -3.65 3.01
C SER A 52 11.11 -3.49 4.52
N LEU A 53 10.39 -2.54 5.12
CA LEU A 53 10.47 -2.31 6.58
C LEU A 53 9.77 -3.41 7.38
N ALA A 54 8.67 -3.94 6.88
CA ALA A 54 7.93 -5.02 7.56
C ALA A 54 8.69 -6.35 7.50
N SER A 55 9.30 -6.68 6.35
CA SER A 55 10.03 -7.94 6.15
C SER A 55 11.50 -7.89 6.59
N GLY A 56 12.08 -6.68 6.74
CA GLY A 56 13.53 -6.51 6.90
C GLY A 56 14.35 -6.74 5.63
N VAL A 57 13.71 -7.02 4.49
CA VAL A 57 14.38 -7.26 3.20
C VAL A 57 14.58 -5.93 2.46
N PRO A 58 15.82 -5.56 2.09
CA PRO A 58 16.07 -4.34 1.32
C PRO A 58 15.34 -4.32 -0.02
N VAL A 59 14.81 -3.15 -0.43
CA VAL A 59 14.07 -2.99 -1.70
C VAL A 59 14.86 -3.52 -2.91
N LYS A 60 16.19 -3.33 -2.92
CA LYS A 60 17.07 -3.81 -4.00
C LYS A 60 17.02 -5.34 -4.18
N GLU A 61 16.74 -6.09 -3.12
CA GLU A 61 16.67 -7.55 -3.20
C GLU A 61 15.39 -7.99 -3.92
N TYR A 62 14.26 -7.35 -3.68
CA TYR A 62 13.05 -7.56 -4.48
C TYR A 62 13.25 -7.17 -5.96
N ALA A 63 13.90 -6.02 -6.19
CA ALA A 63 14.14 -5.50 -7.53
C ALA A 63 15.02 -6.42 -8.40
N ARG A 64 15.92 -7.22 -7.80
CA ARG A 64 16.79 -8.17 -8.53
C ARG A 64 16.03 -9.22 -9.34
N TYR A 65 14.82 -9.53 -8.94
CA TYR A 65 13.98 -10.55 -9.59
C TYR A 65 12.99 -9.97 -10.60
N CYS A 66 13.02 -8.65 -10.80
CA CYS A 66 12.09 -7.94 -11.66
C CYS A 66 12.80 -7.26 -12.83
N ASP A 67 12.18 -7.26 -14.01
CA ASP A 67 12.66 -6.52 -15.19
C ASP A 67 12.31 -5.03 -15.09
N SER A 68 11.24 -4.70 -14.38
CA SER A 68 10.85 -3.31 -14.08
C SER A 68 10.16 -3.20 -12.73
N VAL A 69 10.36 -2.08 -12.06
CA VAL A 69 9.76 -1.76 -10.77
C VAL A 69 9.20 -0.35 -10.81
N MET A 70 7.97 -0.16 -10.36
CA MET A 70 7.48 1.18 -10.04
C MET A 70 7.29 1.33 -8.53
N PHE A 71 7.41 2.56 -8.01
CA PHE A 71 7.00 2.88 -6.65
C PHE A 71 6.43 4.29 -6.56
N CYS A 72 5.53 4.49 -5.59
CA CYS A 72 4.91 5.79 -5.38
C CYS A 72 5.70 6.64 -4.37
N LEU A 73 5.85 7.93 -4.71
CA LEU A 73 6.32 8.95 -3.78
C LEU A 73 5.16 9.57 -2.98
N SER A 74 3.96 9.57 -3.55
CA SER A 74 2.76 10.29 -3.08
C SER A 74 1.85 9.49 -2.14
N LYS A 75 2.34 8.40 -1.56
CA LYS A 75 1.64 7.61 -0.53
C LYS A 75 2.33 7.80 0.82
N GLY A 76 2.70 6.77 1.54
CA GLY A 76 3.38 6.84 2.85
C GLY A 76 4.67 7.67 2.84
N LEU A 77 5.33 7.82 1.70
CA LEU A 77 6.50 8.69 1.54
C LEU A 77 6.17 10.20 1.46
N SER A 78 4.90 10.56 1.41
CA SER A 78 4.37 11.92 1.62
C SER A 78 4.83 13.01 0.64
N SER A 79 5.31 12.66 -0.55
CA SER A 79 5.45 13.64 -1.63
C SER A 79 4.07 14.10 -2.12
N PRO A 80 3.93 15.35 -2.58
CA PRO A 80 2.64 15.86 -3.05
C PRO A 80 2.11 15.11 -4.27
N VAL A 81 3.01 14.56 -5.08
CA VAL A 81 2.69 13.83 -6.32
C VAL A 81 3.88 12.99 -6.76
N GLY A 82 3.62 11.95 -7.56
CA GLY A 82 4.63 11.26 -8.35
C GLY A 82 4.82 9.79 -8.03
N SER A 83 5.34 9.11 -9.03
CA SER A 83 5.86 7.76 -8.97
C SER A 83 7.16 7.65 -9.76
N ILE A 84 7.96 6.68 -9.43
CA ILE A 84 9.23 6.40 -10.11
C ILE A 84 9.10 5.05 -10.80
N LEU A 85 9.54 4.99 -12.05
CA LEU A 85 9.74 3.75 -12.79
C LEU A 85 11.23 3.48 -12.92
N VAL A 86 11.64 2.28 -12.57
CA VAL A 86 13.01 1.79 -12.64
C VAL A 86 13.05 0.56 -13.54
N SER A 87 13.99 0.54 -14.48
CA SER A 87 14.27 -0.57 -15.39
C SER A 87 15.60 -0.37 -16.08
N ASP A 88 15.92 -1.18 -17.08
CA ASP A 88 17.07 -0.96 -17.96
C ASP A 88 16.96 0.35 -18.77
N ARG A 89 18.06 0.76 -19.39
CA ARG A 89 18.16 2.02 -20.10
C ARG A 89 17.21 2.08 -21.29
N ALA A 90 17.08 1.00 -22.06
CA ALA A 90 16.25 0.97 -23.27
C ALA A 90 14.77 1.14 -22.91
N MET A 91 14.32 0.41 -21.89
CA MET A 91 12.94 0.52 -21.37
C MET A 91 12.67 1.93 -20.83
N ILE A 92 13.59 2.54 -20.10
CA ILE A 92 13.41 3.89 -19.55
C ILE A 92 13.38 4.96 -20.65
N ASP A 93 14.20 4.84 -21.68
CA ASP A 93 14.20 5.79 -22.80
C ASP A 93 12.89 5.67 -23.62
N TYR A 94 12.34 4.49 -23.75
CA TYR A 94 11.01 4.27 -24.33
C TYR A 94 9.90 4.84 -23.42
N ALA A 95 9.92 4.54 -22.14
CA ALA A 95 8.93 5.03 -21.16
C ALA A 95 8.90 6.56 -21.08
N ARG A 96 10.04 7.25 -21.21
CA ARG A 96 10.10 8.71 -21.27
C ARG A 96 9.33 9.28 -22.46
N ARG A 97 9.40 8.63 -23.63
CA ARG A 97 8.63 9.02 -24.82
C ARG A 97 7.14 8.80 -24.60
N LEU A 98 6.76 7.63 -24.09
CA LEU A 98 5.37 7.33 -23.76
C LEU A 98 4.81 8.30 -22.71
N ARG A 99 5.56 8.62 -21.66
CA ARG A 99 5.15 9.63 -20.68
C ARG A 99 4.80 10.96 -21.34
N LYS A 100 5.59 11.40 -22.32
CA LYS A 100 5.31 12.64 -23.08
C LYS A 100 4.03 12.53 -23.90
N VAL A 101 3.86 11.41 -24.62
CA VAL A 101 2.67 11.13 -25.46
C VAL A 101 1.39 11.11 -24.62
N LEU A 102 1.46 10.50 -23.42
CA LEU A 102 0.32 10.38 -22.50
C LEU A 102 0.06 11.66 -21.67
N GLY A 103 0.74 12.77 -21.95
CA GLY A 103 0.53 14.04 -21.25
C GLY A 103 1.28 14.19 -19.92
N GLY A 104 2.07 13.18 -19.50
CA GLY A 104 2.83 13.20 -18.24
C GLY A 104 4.17 13.93 -18.29
N GLY A 105 4.49 14.63 -19.40
CA GLY A 105 5.72 15.41 -19.54
C GLY A 105 5.59 16.79 -18.88
N MET A 106 6.27 16.98 -17.75
CA MET A 106 6.31 18.25 -17.03
C MET A 106 7.68 18.93 -17.21
N ARG A 107 7.65 20.25 -17.49
CA ARG A 107 8.86 21.12 -17.41
C ARG A 107 9.05 21.55 -15.98
N GLN A 108 10.28 21.96 -15.63
CA GLN A 108 10.65 22.43 -14.28
C GLN A 108 10.17 21.50 -13.14
N ALA A 109 10.30 20.20 -13.38
CA ALA A 109 9.91 19.17 -12.40
C ALA A 109 10.82 19.12 -11.15
N GLY A 110 11.85 20.00 -11.08
CA GLY A 110 12.78 20.09 -9.96
C GLY A 110 12.11 20.31 -8.60
N VAL A 111 11.00 21.06 -8.55
CA VAL A 111 10.22 21.26 -7.32
C VAL A 111 9.66 19.94 -6.80
N LEU A 112 9.15 19.09 -7.68
CA LEU A 112 8.66 17.76 -7.30
C LEU A 112 9.80 16.79 -6.99
N ALA A 113 10.90 16.88 -7.72
CA ALA A 113 12.10 16.07 -7.46
C ALA A 113 12.72 16.38 -6.09
N ALA A 114 12.71 17.64 -5.67
CA ALA A 114 13.16 18.03 -4.32
C ALA A 114 12.29 17.39 -3.22
N CYS A 115 10.96 17.37 -3.39
CA CYS A 115 10.06 16.64 -2.49
C CYS A 115 10.39 15.14 -2.49
N GLY A 116 10.61 14.55 -3.66
CA GLY A 116 11.00 13.15 -3.81
C GLY A 116 12.31 12.79 -3.12
N LEU A 117 13.30 13.69 -3.15
CA LEU A 117 14.56 13.51 -2.42
C LEU A 117 14.33 13.48 -0.90
N ILE A 118 13.49 14.37 -0.37
CA ILE A 118 13.10 14.36 1.05
C ILE A 118 12.37 13.05 1.38
N SER A 119 11.44 12.62 0.54
CA SER A 119 10.71 11.36 0.70
C SER A 119 11.66 10.17 0.83
N LEU A 120 12.64 10.06 -0.04
CA LEU A 120 13.58 8.93 -0.07
C LEU A 120 14.67 9.00 1.01
N THR A 121 14.97 10.19 1.55
CA THR A 121 16.04 10.35 2.56
C THR A 121 15.54 10.52 3.99
N LYS A 122 14.27 10.91 4.18
CA LYS A 122 13.72 11.25 5.51
C LYS A 122 12.44 10.50 5.88
N MET A 123 11.68 10.01 4.87
CA MET A 123 10.32 9.51 5.14
C MET A 123 10.23 7.98 5.19
N ILE A 124 11.26 7.25 4.75
CA ILE A 124 11.20 5.78 4.72
C ILE A 124 11.12 5.22 6.15
N ASP A 125 12.04 5.55 7.02
CA ASP A 125 12.13 4.97 8.36
C ASP A 125 10.89 5.26 9.23
N ARG A 126 10.26 6.42 9.02
CA ARG A 126 9.06 6.78 9.76
C ARG A 126 7.82 5.94 9.41
N LEU A 127 7.83 5.19 8.29
CA LEU A 127 6.73 4.28 7.95
C LEU A 127 6.50 3.22 9.05
N LYS A 128 7.50 2.94 9.89
CA LYS A 128 7.36 2.07 11.08
C LYS A 128 6.31 2.59 12.06
N GLU A 129 6.16 3.91 12.18
CA GLU A 129 5.14 4.53 13.02
C GLU A 129 3.74 4.23 12.47
N ASP A 130 3.57 4.32 11.13
CA ASP A 130 2.31 4.00 10.48
C ASP A 130 1.93 2.53 10.70
N HIS A 131 2.92 1.61 10.61
CA HIS A 131 2.71 0.18 10.89
C HIS A 131 2.29 -0.06 12.34
N ALA A 132 2.98 0.57 13.30
CA ALA A 132 2.66 0.43 14.72
C ALA A 132 1.25 0.96 15.05
N ARG A 133 0.86 2.10 14.46
CA ARG A 133 -0.47 2.68 14.62
C ARG A 133 -1.57 1.81 14.01
N ALA A 134 -1.33 1.25 12.82
CA ALA A 134 -2.25 0.31 12.19
C ALA A 134 -2.45 -0.93 13.07
N ARG A 135 -1.36 -1.52 13.55
CA ARG A 135 -1.40 -2.68 14.46
C ARG A 135 -2.18 -2.36 15.73
N ARG A 136 -1.88 -1.24 16.40
CA ARG A 136 -2.57 -0.81 17.61
C ARG A 136 -4.06 -0.64 17.41
N LEU A 137 -4.46 0.01 16.31
CA LEU A 137 -5.87 0.17 15.98
C LEU A 137 -6.55 -1.19 15.75
N ALA A 138 -5.92 -2.08 14.98
CA ALA A 138 -6.44 -3.41 14.72
C ALA A 138 -6.63 -4.23 16.00
N GLU A 139 -5.64 -4.23 16.89
CA GLU A 139 -5.68 -4.92 18.20
C GLU A 139 -6.76 -4.36 19.15
N ALA A 140 -7.13 -3.09 18.96
CA ALA A 140 -8.13 -2.44 19.82
C ALA A 140 -9.57 -2.62 19.34
N ILE A 141 -9.77 -3.08 18.08
CA ILE A 141 -11.12 -3.19 17.47
C ILE A 141 -11.48 -4.61 17.03
N TYR A 142 -10.54 -5.56 17.00
CA TYR A 142 -10.77 -6.90 16.39
C TYR A 142 -11.88 -7.71 17.06
N ASP A 143 -12.15 -7.49 18.34
CA ASP A 143 -13.13 -8.19 19.17
C ASP A 143 -14.49 -7.45 19.26
N LEU A 144 -14.62 -6.30 18.58
CA LEU A 144 -15.87 -5.54 18.60
C LEU A 144 -16.97 -6.22 17.77
N PRO A 145 -18.25 -6.07 18.16
CA PRO A 145 -19.37 -6.69 17.45
C PRO A 145 -19.37 -6.41 15.95
N GLY A 146 -19.52 -7.46 15.15
CA GLY A 146 -19.59 -7.38 13.69
C GLY A 146 -18.26 -7.28 12.97
N ILE A 147 -17.15 -7.13 13.67
CA ILE A 147 -15.80 -7.10 13.07
C ILE A 147 -15.23 -8.51 13.01
N THR A 148 -14.70 -8.87 11.83
CA THR A 148 -13.89 -10.06 11.65
C THR A 148 -12.52 -9.61 11.13
N LEU A 149 -11.53 -9.67 12.00
CA LEU A 149 -10.17 -9.19 11.77
C LEU A 149 -9.19 -10.07 12.56
N ASN A 150 -8.11 -10.48 11.92
CA ASN A 150 -6.95 -11.04 12.62
C ASN A 150 -5.86 -9.95 12.73
N PRO A 151 -5.61 -9.37 13.91
CA PRO A 151 -4.58 -8.34 14.05
C PRO A 151 -3.18 -8.82 13.68
N ALA A 152 -2.88 -10.12 13.79
CA ALA A 152 -1.59 -10.67 13.42
C ALA A 152 -1.28 -10.56 11.91
N GLU A 153 -2.31 -10.45 11.08
CA GLU A 153 -2.20 -10.28 9.63
C GLU A 153 -2.04 -8.81 9.18
N VAL A 154 -2.13 -7.86 10.12
CA VAL A 154 -1.86 -6.44 9.82
C VAL A 154 -0.36 -6.21 9.83
N GLU A 155 0.28 -6.41 8.70
CA GLU A 155 1.74 -6.36 8.55
C GLU A 155 2.28 -4.94 8.33
N THR A 156 1.45 -4.07 7.75
CA THR A 156 1.87 -2.71 7.36
C THR A 156 0.85 -1.66 7.80
N ASN A 157 0.65 -0.64 7.01
CA ASN A 157 -0.16 0.53 7.33
C ASN A 157 -1.62 0.43 6.85
N ILE A 158 -2.07 -0.73 6.39
CA ILE A 158 -3.44 -0.95 5.91
C ILE A 158 -4.12 -1.97 6.79
N ILE A 159 -5.33 -1.65 7.24
CA ILE A 159 -6.22 -2.55 7.96
C ILE A 159 -7.41 -2.82 7.04
N VAL A 160 -7.70 -4.08 6.77
CA VAL A 160 -8.94 -4.51 6.10
C VAL A 160 -9.64 -5.51 7.02
N PHE A 161 -10.89 -5.25 7.32
CA PHE A 161 -11.70 -6.18 8.09
C PHE A 161 -13.06 -6.40 7.43
N TYR A 162 -13.59 -7.62 7.56
CA TYR A 162 -14.98 -7.89 7.18
C TYR A 162 -15.91 -7.37 8.26
N PHE A 163 -17.08 -6.86 7.82
CA PHE A 163 -18.06 -6.30 8.73
C PHE A 163 -19.43 -6.91 8.48
N ASN A 164 -19.94 -7.59 9.50
CA ASN A 164 -21.29 -8.16 9.50
C ASN A 164 -21.92 -7.95 10.88
N HIS A 165 -22.70 -6.89 11.00
CA HIS A 165 -23.35 -6.51 12.24
C HIS A 165 -24.88 -6.60 12.11
N PRO A 166 -25.64 -7.12 13.12
CA PRO A 166 -27.09 -7.35 13.00
C PRO A 166 -27.92 -6.08 12.85
N LYS A 167 -27.40 -4.93 13.27
CA LYS A 167 -28.16 -3.65 13.30
C LYS A 167 -27.53 -2.55 12.45
N ILE A 168 -26.29 -2.69 12.02
CA ILE A 168 -25.53 -1.61 11.37
C ILE A 168 -24.95 -2.15 10.06
N THR A 169 -25.26 -1.50 8.96
CA THR A 169 -24.69 -1.80 7.65
C THR A 169 -23.33 -1.10 7.46
N ILE A 170 -22.52 -1.53 6.48
CA ILE A 170 -21.24 -0.86 6.14
C ILE A 170 -21.44 0.64 5.84
N PRO A 171 -22.43 1.07 5.00
CA PRO A 171 -22.66 2.49 4.76
C PRO A 171 -23.00 3.28 6.04
N GLU A 172 -23.79 2.72 6.94
CA GLU A 172 -24.13 3.35 8.22
C GLU A 172 -22.90 3.47 9.13
N LEU A 173 -22.05 2.43 9.20
CA LEU A 173 -20.79 2.48 9.94
C LEU A 173 -19.89 3.60 9.41
N LEU A 174 -19.71 3.66 8.08
CA LEU A 174 -18.88 4.70 7.44
C LEU A 174 -19.41 6.11 7.71
N ASN A 175 -20.72 6.31 7.70
CA ASN A 175 -21.35 7.59 8.02
C ASN A 175 -21.13 7.99 9.49
N LYS A 176 -21.36 7.06 10.42
CA LYS A 176 -21.14 7.29 11.86
C LYS A 176 -19.66 7.60 12.17
N LEU A 177 -18.73 6.92 11.51
CA LEU A 177 -17.31 7.20 11.63
C LEU A 177 -16.99 8.61 11.10
N ARG A 178 -17.55 8.98 9.94
CA ARG A 178 -17.37 10.32 9.34
C ARG A 178 -17.89 11.43 10.25
N GLU A 179 -19.02 11.25 10.91
CA GLU A 179 -19.58 12.19 11.90
C GLU A 179 -18.61 12.42 13.07
N LYS A 180 -17.78 11.43 13.38
CA LYS A 180 -16.72 11.51 14.39
C LYS A 180 -15.35 11.96 13.83
N GLY A 181 -15.32 12.37 12.55
CA GLY A 181 -14.10 12.85 11.88
C GLY A 181 -13.17 11.75 11.38
N ILE A 182 -13.64 10.50 11.30
CA ILE A 182 -12.85 9.36 10.85
C ILE A 182 -13.29 8.97 9.44
N LEU A 183 -12.36 8.99 8.50
CA LEU A 183 -12.57 8.61 7.12
C LEU A 183 -12.12 7.17 6.88
N ALA A 184 -13.02 6.36 6.36
CA ALA A 184 -12.78 4.96 6.00
C ALA A 184 -13.41 4.66 4.64
N LEU A 185 -12.98 3.58 3.98
CA LEU A 185 -13.52 3.14 2.70
C LEU A 185 -14.21 1.79 2.85
N GLY A 186 -15.39 1.65 2.24
CA GLY A 186 -16.00 0.35 2.02
C GLY A 186 -15.25 -0.43 0.95
N VAL A 187 -14.97 -1.69 1.20
CA VAL A 187 -14.38 -2.65 0.28
C VAL A 187 -15.22 -3.92 0.28
N PHE A 188 -14.93 -4.89 -0.60
CA PHE A 188 -15.70 -6.14 -0.75
C PHE A 188 -16.11 -6.80 0.59
N GLY A 189 -17.32 -6.50 1.05
CA GLY A 189 -17.88 -7.04 2.31
C GLY A 189 -17.26 -6.51 3.59
N GLY A 190 -16.43 -5.46 3.52
CA GLY A 190 -15.69 -4.95 4.67
C GLY A 190 -15.37 -3.47 4.62
N VAL A 191 -14.46 -3.08 5.49
CA VAL A 191 -13.98 -1.71 5.65
C VAL A 191 -12.47 -1.70 5.62
N ARG A 192 -11.91 -0.68 4.96
CA ARG A 192 -10.48 -0.43 4.87
C ARG A 192 -10.10 0.87 5.56
N LEU A 193 -9.11 0.79 6.43
CA LEU A 193 -8.46 1.93 7.09
C LEU A 193 -6.99 1.99 6.67
N VAL A 194 -6.43 3.19 6.66
CA VAL A 194 -5.00 3.40 6.31
C VAL A 194 -4.42 4.43 7.26
N THR A 195 -3.31 4.09 7.90
CA THR A 195 -2.49 5.03 8.66
C THR A 195 -1.43 5.68 7.77
N HIS A 196 -1.12 6.91 8.05
CA HIS A 196 -0.12 7.69 7.33
C HIS A 196 0.41 8.84 8.22
N LYS A 197 1.35 9.62 7.71
CA LYS A 197 2.05 10.67 8.43
C LYS A 197 1.14 11.68 9.18
N ASP A 198 -0.04 11.94 8.64
CA ASP A 198 -1.00 12.91 9.22
C ASP A 198 -2.01 12.24 10.18
N VAL A 199 -1.75 10.99 10.58
CA VAL A 199 -2.48 10.26 11.61
C VAL A 199 -1.51 10.02 12.77
N ASP A 200 -1.72 10.65 13.90
CA ASP A 200 -0.90 10.49 15.09
C ASP A 200 -1.52 9.49 16.09
N ASP A 201 -0.92 9.38 17.27
CA ASP A 201 -1.37 8.43 18.30
C ASP A 201 -2.69 8.89 18.95
N GLU A 202 -2.96 10.19 19.02
CA GLU A 202 -4.22 10.75 19.53
C GLU A 202 -5.36 10.48 18.55
N ASP A 203 -5.08 10.56 17.25
CA ASP A 203 -6.04 10.19 16.21
C ASP A 203 -6.41 8.71 16.26
N VAL A 204 -5.43 7.84 16.51
CA VAL A 204 -5.67 6.40 16.72
C VAL A 204 -6.57 6.16 17.92
N GLU A 205 -6.32 6.81 19.05
CA GLU A 205 -7.17 6.70 20.25
C GLU A 205 -8.58 7.22 19.99
N ARG A 206 -8.72 8.33 19.26
CA ARG A 206 -10.01 8.87 18.85
C ARG A 206 -10.77 7.85 17.98
N ALA A 207 -10.07 7.19 17.05
CA ALA A 207 -10.66 6.16 16.21
C ALA A 207 -11.11 4.95 17.04
N ILE A 208 -10.29 4.45 17.95
CA ILE A 208 -10.62 3.33 18.84
C ILE A 208 -11.88 3.67 19.66
N LYS A 209 -11.91 4.85 20.26
CA LYS A 209 -13.08 5.31 21.03
C LYS A 209 -14.34 5.36 20.18
N ALA A 210 -14.24 5.89 18.97
CA ALA A 210 -15.37 5.99 18.05
C ALA A 210 -15.93 4.60 17.65
N PHE A 211 -15.06 3.64 17.32
CA PHE A 211 -15.50 2.27 17.02
C PHE A 211 -16.23 1.64 18.20
N ARG A 212 -15.69 1.77 19.41
CA ARG A 212 -16.30 1.24 20.62
C ARG A 212 -17.68 1.88 20.89
N GLU A 213 -17.80 3.18 20.78
CA GLU A 213 -19.09 3.89 20.97
C GLU A 213 -20.14 3.51 19.94
N ILE A 214 -19.74 3.32 18.67
CA ILE A 214 -20.67 2.97 17.57
C ILE A 214 -21.13 1.52 17.67
N LEU A 215 -20.26 0.60 18.07
CA LEU A 215 -20.52 -0.83 18.04
C LEU A 215 -20.94 -1.42 19.39
N ALA A 216 -20.84 -0.66 20.50
CA ALA A 216 -21.35 -1.07 21.81
C ALA A 216 -22.88 -0.88 21.96
N SER A 217 -23.52 -0.22 21.00
CA SER A 217 -24.96 0.05 20.96
C SER A 217 -25.70 -0.95 20.05
#